data_0644382ae77e63c51ac5bda9bf451307
#
_entry.id   0644382ae77e63c51ac5bda9bf451307
#
_cell.length_a   1.000
_cell.length_b   1.000
_cell.length_c   1.000
_cell.angle_alpha   90.00
_cell.angle_beta   90.00
_cell.angle_gamma   90.00
#
_symmetry.space_group_name_H-M   'P 1'
#
loop_
_entity.id
_entity.type
_entity.pdbx_description
1 polymer ?
#
loop_
_entity_poly.entity_id
_entity_poly.type
_entity_poly.pdbx_seq_one_letter_code
_entity_poly.pdbx_strand_id
1 'polypeptide(L)'
;MAAMGIQDYLNTMPTPGEQKTVQHRILGYAEAIGWTFVTREEAEQRREFDPEIAPADRAKNRSLFFDDLLDTKLREFNPRYAEAEGALLGQFRHLHTNIYGNREFMEHLRNRGKFFDHEEKRERDLLLIDYEDPARNVYEVTEEWAFHNGHYGTREDMVFLINGIPVLVIECKNANKDEAIALGVDQIRRYHRETPELFVSQQLFTATDAIGFSYGVSWNTVRRNIFNWKDEEVGKLEAKLKSFCAIPQVLAFLKDYIVFAEKDEELNKYILRQHQTGAVEATVSRALDPRRTRGLVWHTQGSGKTFTMIKAAERLFRAPEADKPTVLLMIDRNELEDQMLRNLAALGLGNLEHASSIARLNRLLKDDYRGIIVTMIHKFRDMPANLNTRSNIYVLIDEAHRTTGGDLGTFLMAGLPNASYLGFTGTPVDKTAYGKGTFKTFGCEDDQGYLHKYSIADSIEDGTTLPLYYQLAPNEMLVPHETLDAEFLSLAEAEGVADIEELNKILERAVNLKNFLKGGPRIQQ
;
A
#
# COMPACT_ATOMS: atom_id res chain seq x y z
N MET A 1 -5.64 27.59 28.98
CA MET A 1 -4.48 27.19 29.83
C MET A 1 -3.35 26.81 28.93
N ALA A 2 -2.10 27.16 29.20
CA ALA A 2 -0.98 26.68 28.38
C ALA A 2 -0.92 25.15 28.54
N ALA A 3 -0.81 24.41 27.45
CA ALA A 3 -0.69 22.98 27.47
C ALA A 3 0.57 22.60 28.28
N MET A 4 0.40 21.72 29.27
CA MET A 4 1.51 21.21 30.08
C MET A 4 2.38 20.35 29.18
N GLY A 5 3.67 20.68 29.08
CA GLY A 5 4.60 19.86 28.30
C GLY A 5 4.73 18.45 28.87
N ILE A 6 5.01 17.48 28.02
CA ILE A 6 5.09 16.06 28.42
C ILE A 6 6.11 15.85 29.55
N GLN A 7 7.22 16.59 29.56
CA GLN A 7 8.27 16.46 30.58
C GLN A 7 7.74 16.87 31.97
N ASP A 8 6.92 17.91 32.04
CA ASP A 8 6.31 18.36 33.29
C ASP A 8 5.26 17.35 33.78
N TYR A 9 4.47 16.79 32.85
CA TYR A 9 3.50 15.72 33.14
C TYR A 9 4.19 14.47 33.68
N LEU A 10 5.27 13.99 33.03
CA LEU A 10 6.02 12.82 33.45
C LEU A 10 6.67 12.98 34.83
N ASN A 11 7.09 14.19 35.19
CA ASN A 11 7.69 14.48 36.50
C ASN A 11 6.65 14.41 37.65
N THR A 12 5.36 14.48 37.36
CA THR A 12 4.28 14.35 38.36
C THR A 12 3.87 12.89 38.62
N MET A 13 4.33 11.95 37.78
CA MET A 13 3.94 10.55 37.85
C MET A 13 4.85 9.71 38.76
N PRO A 14 4.31 8.69 39.49
CA PRO A 14 5.15 7.69 40.15
C PRO A 14 6.00 6.92 39.13
N THR A 15 7.14 6.39 39.54
CA THR A 15 8.06 5.64 38.68
C THR A 15 7.29 4.64 37.82
N PRO A 16 7.29 4.78 36.48
CA PRO A 16 6.46 3.97 35.61
C PRO A 16 6.96 2.53 35.54
N GLY A 17 6.02 1.60 35.42
CA GLY A 17 6.34 0.23 35.02
C GLY A 17 6.88 0.18 33.59
N GLU A 18 7.47 -0.96 33.21
CA GLU A 18 8.18 -1.12 31.92
C GLU A 18 7.33 -0.77 30.69
N GLN A 19 6.05 -1.14 30.67
CA GLN A 19 5.11 -0.79 29.61
C GLN A 19 4.86 0.72 29.54
N LYS A 20 4.62 1.38 30.66
CA LYS A 20 4.45 2.83 30.72
C LYS A 20 5.72 3.58 30.31
N THR A 21 6.89 3.02 30.56
CA THR A 21 8.16 3.60 30.07
C THR A 21 8.21 3.63 28.54
N VAL A 22 7.67 2.61 27.86
CA VAL A 22 7.55 2.60 26.38
C VAL A 22 6.56 3.65 25.91
N GLN A 23 5.38 3.74 26.54
CA GLN A 23 4.35 4.75 26.21
C GLN A 23 4.91 6.17 26.35
N HIS A 24 5.59 6.49 27.46
CA HIS A 24 6.15 7.81 27.70
C HIS A 24 7.24 8.20 26.68
N ARG A 25 8.06 7.22 26.24
CA ARG A 25 9.02 7.48 25.15
C ARG A 25 8.33 7.82 23.85
N ILE A 26 7.26 7.08 23.53
CA ILE A 26 6.47 7.31 22.31
C ILE A 26 5.86 8.71 22.31
N LEU A 27 5.29 9.15 23.45
CA LEU A 27 4.75 10.51 23.58
C LEU A 27 5.83 11.56 23.31
N GLY A 28 7.03 11.44 23.91
CA GLY A 28 8.13 12.35 23.67
C GLY A 28 8.63 12.36 22.22
N TYR A 29 8.62 11.20 21.56
CA TYR A 29 8.99 11.11 20.14
C TYR A 29 7.92 11.73 19.25
N ALA A 30 6.63 11.58 19.60
CA ALA A 30 5.52 12.19 18.88
C ALA A 30 5.56 13.72 18.98
N GLU A 31 5.80 14.28 20.17
CA GLU A 31 5.98 15.73 20.33
C GLU A 31 7.15 16.25 19.48
N ALA A 32 8.27 15.53 19.44
CA ALA A 32 9.44 15.93 18.66
C ALA A 32 9.19 16.00 17.15
N ILE A 33 8.09 15.40 16.65
CA ILE A 33 7.69 15.42 15.23
C ILE A 33 6.41 16.22 14.98
N GLY A 34 5.94 17.00 15.97
CA GLY A 34 4.87 17.99 15.78
C GLY A 34 3.49 17.58 16.28
N TRP A 35 3.35 16.43 16.98
CA TRP A 35 2.10 16.09 17.67
C TRP A 35 2.03 16.79 19.02
N THR A 36 0.87 17.30 19.38
CA THR A 36 0.61 17.93 20.68
C THR A 36 0.10 16.88 21.66
N PHE A 37 0.75 16.75 22.81
CA PHE A 37 0.28 15.83 23.83
C PHE A 37 -0.96 16.41 24.54
N VAL A 38 -1.99 15.57 24.67
CA VAL A 38 -3.22 15.83 25.44
C VAL A 38 -3.26 14.79 26.56
N THR A 39 -3.35 15.26 27.80
CA THR A 39 -3.41 14.33 28.95
C THR A 39 -4.66 13.48 28.88
N ARG A 40 -4.64 12.33 29.54
CA ARG A 40 -5.79 11.45 29.65
C ARG A 40 -7.00 12.18 30.20
N GLU A 41 -6.82 12.92 31.30
CA GLU A 41 -7.88 13.65 31.97
C GLU A 41 -8.51 14.72 31.06
N GLU A 42 -7.69 15.45 30.31
CA GLU A 42 -8.17 16.42 29.33
C GLU A 42 -8.91 15.73 28.18
N ALA A 43 -8.40 14.61 27.68
CA ALA A 43 -9.05 13.83 26.62
C ALA A 43 -10.40 13.25 27.09
N GLU A 44 -10.50 12.77 28.33
CA GLU A 44 -11.75 12.33 28.94
C GLU A 44 -12.74 13.48 29.08
N GLN A 45 -12.30 14.63 29.59
CA GLN A 45 -13.12 15.84 29.73
C GLN A 45 -13.67 16.33 28.38
N ARG A 46 -12.83 16.42 27.36
CA ARG A 46 -13.25 16.90 26.02
C ARG A 46 -14.25 15.97 25.34
N ARG A 47 -14.26 14.68 25.69
CA ARG A 47 -15.21 13.67 25.21
C ARG A 47 -16.45 13.52 26.11
N GLU A 48 -16.54 14.27 27.20
CA GLU A 48 -17.54 14.05 28.23
C GLU A 48 -17.56 12.62 28.76
N PHE A 49 -16.40 11.99 28.80
CA PHE A 49 -16.22 10.62 29.26
C PHE A 49 -16.08 10.59 30.78
N ASP A 50 -16.98 9.87 31.46
CA ASP A 50 -16.92 9.66 32.91
C ASP A 50 -16.37 8.23 33.20
N PRO A 51 -15.12 8.10 33.70
CA PRO A 51 -14.53 6.79 34.02
C PRO A 51 -15.26 6.06 35.16
N GLU A 52 -15.94 6.80 36.03
CA GLU A 52 -16.65 6.27 37.21
C GLU A 52 -18.14 6.05 36.97
N ILE A 53 -18.62 6.28 35.75
CA ILE A 53 -20.04 6.12 35.42
C ILE A 53 -20.59 4.74 35.81
N ALA A 54 -21.79 4.74 36.39
CA ALA A 54 -22.45 3.51 36.78
C ALA A 54 -22.63 2.54 35.60
N PRO A 55 -22.50 1.21 35.78
CA PRO A 55 -22.65 0.24 34.70
C PRO A 55 -23.89 0.38 33.84
N ALA A 56 -25.03 0.78 34.46
CA ALA A 56 -26.29 0.99 33.76
C ALA A 56 -26.28 2.20 32.80
N ASP A 57 -25.41 3.16 33.05
CA ASP A 57 -25.29 4.39 32.26
C ASP A 57 -24.11 4.42 31.30
N ARG A 58 -23.28 3.40 31.28
CA ARG A 58 -22.05 3.32 30.46
C ARG A 58 -22.29 3.58 28.97
N ALA A 59 -23.48 3.31 28.47
CA ALA A 59 -23.86 3.64 27.10
C ALA A 59 -23.82 5.14 26.79
N LYS A 60 -23.75 6.02 27.80
CA LYS A 60 -23.63 7.48 27.63
C LYS A 60 -22.18 7.89 27.27
N ASN A 61 -21.18 7.09 27.66
CA ASN A 61 -19.77 7.32 27.37
C ASN A 61 -19.38 6.90 25.93
N ARG A 62 -20.08 7.43 24.93
CA ARG A 62 -19.94 7.00 23.53
C ARG A 62 -19.27 8.03 22.62
N SER A 63 -18.76 9.12 23.14
CA SER A 63 -18.06 10.08 22.29
C SER A 63 -16.74 9.48 21.80
N LEU A 64 -16.60 9.46 20.48
CA LEU A 64 -15.43 8.94 19.77
C LEU A 64 -14.45 10.04 19.37
N PHE A 65 -14.89 11.32 19.44
CA PHE A 65 -14.16 12.46 18.89
C PHE A 65 -13.97 13.55 19.95
N PHE A 66 -13.05 14.46 19.71
CA PHE A 66 -13.09 15.77 20.34
C PHE A 66 -14.05 16.64 19.55
N ASP A 67 -15.33 16.58 19.93
CA ASP A 67 -16.43 17.17 19.17
C ASP A 67 -16.29 18.69 19.01
N ASP A 68 -15.77 19.39 20.02
CA ASP A 68 -15.49 20.82 20.03
C ASP A 68 -14.47 21.21 18.94
N LEU A 69 -13.38 20.47 18.86
CA LEU A 69 -12.32 20.70 17.87
C LEU A 69 -12.80 20.30 16.47
N LEU A 70 -13.46 19.15 16.35
CA LEU A 70 -13.99 18.66 15.08
C LEU A 70 -14.99 19.66 14.48
N ASP A 71 -15.95 20.14 15.27
CA ASP A 71 -16.92 21.13 14.81
C ASP A 71 -16.24 22.45 14.40
N THR A 72 -15.28 22.91 15.20
CA THR A 72 -14.50 24.11 14.88
C THR A 72 -13.80 23.98 13.55
N LYS A 73 -13.10 22.85 13.30
CA LYS A 73 -12.36 22.60 12.05
C LYS A 73 -13.28 22.38 10.86
N LEU A 74 -14.41 21.70 11.05
CA LEU A 74 -15.43 21.57 10.01
C LEU A 74 -15.93 22.93 9.53
N ARG A 75 -16.24 23.84 10.45
CA ARG A 75 -16.70 25.19 10.09
C ARG A 75 -15.58 26.04 9.48
N GLU A 76 -14.35 25.92 9.97
CA GLU A 76 -13.19 26.62 9.41
C GLU A 76 -12.90 26.20 7.96
N PHE A 77 -12.91 24.90 7.69
CA PHE A 77 -12.58 24.37 6.37
C PHE A 77 -13.75 24.47 5.38
N ASN A 78 -14.97 24.59 5.89
CA ASN A 78 -16.19 24.71 5.08
C ASN A 78 -16.92 26.02 5.41
N PRO A 79 -16.42 27.20 4.94
CA PRO A 79 -16.93 28.53 5.34
C PRO A 79 -18.43 28.72 5.13
N ARG A 80 -19.01 27.95 4.22
CA ARG A 80 -20.46 27.94 3.97
C ARG A 80 -21.28 27.55 5.21
N TYR A 81 -20.70 26.69 6.06
CA TYR A 81 -21.33 26.18 7.29
C TYR A 81 -20.76 26.84 8.54
N ALA A 82 -20.15 28.03 8.41
CA ALA A 82 -19.51 28.72 9.53
C ALA A 82 -20.46 28.97 10.71
N GLU A 83 -21.75 29.22 10.43
CA GLU A 83 -22.78 29.49 11.44
C GLU A 83 -23.53 28.22 11.89
N ALA A 84 -23.21 27.05 11.33
CA ALA A 84 -23.92 25.79 11.58
C ALA A 84 -23.27 25.00 12.73
N GLU A 85 -23.19 25.59 13.93
CA GLU A 85 -22.56 24.98 15.11
C GLU A 85 -23.20 23.62 15.45
N GLY A 86 -22.38 22.59 15.55
CA GLY A 86 -22.75 21.21 15.89
C GLY A 86 -23.57 20.47 14.81
N ALA A 87 -24.07 21.15 13.79
CA ALA A 87 -25.02 20.56 12.83
C ALA A 87 -24.39 19.46 11.95
N LEU A 88 -23.10 19.57 11.66
CA LEU A 88 -22.38 18.63 10.80
C LEU A 88 -21.90 17.37 11.53
N LEU A 89 -21.76 17.41 12.86
CA LEU A 89 -21.26 16.28 13.66
C LEU A 89 -22.14 15.03 13.52
N GLY A 90 -23.45 15.20 13.33
CA GLY A 90 -24.40 14.11 13.12
C GLY A 90 -24.07 13.22 11.93
N GLN A 91 -23.41 13.76 10.90
CA GLN A 91 -23.03 13.02 9.71
C GLN A 91 -21.99 11.91 9.98
N PHE A 92 -21.20 12.04 11.05
CA PHE A 92 -20.12 11.12 11.41
C PHE A 92 -20.49 10.18 12.55
N ARG A 93 -21.57 10.45 13.27
CA ARG A 93 -21.99 9.68 14.46
C ARG A 93 -22.85 8.46 14.15
N HIS A 94 -23.43 8.38 12.96
CA HIS A 94 -24.44 7.37 12.59
C HIS A 94 -23.96 6.40 11.51
N LEU A 95 -22.64 6.27 11.31
CA LEU A 95 -22.09 5.31 10.37
C LEU A 95 -22.18 3.89 10.93
N HIS A 96 -22.26 2.91 10.04
CA HIS A 96 -22.30 1.52 10.42
C HIS A 96 -20.99 1.09 11.08
N THR A 97 -21.08 0.33 12.19
CA THR A 97 -19.93 -0.19 12.93
C THR A 97 -19.39 -1.47 12.28
N ASN A 98 -18.97 -1.35 11.03
CA ASN A 98 -18.41 -2.43 10.23
C ASN A 98 -17.44 -1.86 9.17
N ILE A 99 -16.88 -2.72 8.34
CA ILE A 99 -15.92 -2.33 7.29
C ILE A 99 -16.52 -1.33 6.27
N TYR A 100 -17.83 -1.38 6.02
CA TYR A 100 -18.50 -0.45 5.09
C TYR A 100 -18.57 0.95 5.68
N GLY A 101 -18.94 1.08 6.97
CA GLY A 101 -18.90 2.37 7.67
C GLY A 101 -17.47 2.91 7.80
N ASN A 102 -16.48 2.05 8.04
CA ASN A 102 -15.08 2.47 8.03
C ASN A 102 -14.64 2.97 6.64
N ARG A 103 -15.08 2.31 5.54
CA ARG A 103 -14.84 2.79 4.17
C ARG A 103 -15.49 4.15 3.91
N GLU A 104 -16.74 4.32 4.33
CA GLU A 104 -17.46 5.58 4.21
C GLU A 104 -16.75 6.69 4.98
N PHE A 105 -16.32 6.42 6.23
CA PHE A 105 -15.55 7.37 7.02
C PHE A 105 -14.21 7.72 6.35
N MET A 106 -13.54 6.74 5.74
CA MET A 106 -12.31 6.98 4.98
C MET A 106 -12.53 7.95 3.81
N GLU A 107 -13.67 7.85 3.11
CA GLU A 107 -13.98 8.81 2.05
C GLU A 107 -14.19 10.22 2.62
N HIS A 108 -14.78 10.36 3.82
CA HIS A 108 -14.83 11.65 4.52
C HIS A 108 -13.42 12.16 4.87
N LEU A 109 -12.54 11.33 5.44
CA LEU A 109 -11.15 11.71 5.73
C LEU A 109 -10.39 12.16 4.46
N ARG A 110 -10.75 11.63 3.30
CA ARG A 110 -10.21 12.01 1.97
C ARG A 110 -10.89 13.20 1.33
N ASN A 111 -11.80 13.84 2.04
CA ASN A 111 -12.62 14.96 1.52
C ASN A 111 -13.47 14.58 0.29
N ARG A 112 -13.92 13.34 0.23
CA ARG A 112 -14.77 12.77 -0.86
C ARG A 112 -16.09 12.21 -0.33
N GLY A 113 -16.25 12.19 0.98
CA GLY A 113 -17.46 11.71 1.64
C GLY A 113 -18.62 12.65 1.33
N LYS A 114 -19.74 12.05 0.93
CA LYS A 114 -20.93 12.78 0.56
C LYS A 114 -21.87 12.94 1.75
N PHE A 115 -22.48 14.09 1.87
CA PHE A 115 -23.64 14.30 2.73
C PHE A 115 -24.72 15.04 1.95
N PHE A 116 -25.97 14.83 2.31
CA PHE A 116 -27.08 15.50 1.65
C PHE A 116 -27.34 16.85 2.31
N ASP A 117 -27.13 17.93 1.57
CA ASP A 117 -27.48 19.28 1.98
C ASP A 117 -28.98 19.51 1.74
N HIS A 118 -29.76 19.56 2.84
CA HIS A 118 -31.22 19.72 2.79
C HIS A 118 -31.67 21.08 2.26
N GLU A 119 -30.86 22.13 2.41
CA GLU A 119 -31.17 23.46 1.91
C GLU A 119 -31.03 23.53 0.40
N GLU A 120 -29.92 22.98 -0.13
CA GLU A 120 -29.67 22.95 -1.56
C GLU A 120 -30.24 21.75 -2.30
N LYS A 121 -30.76 20.77 -1.58
CA LYS A 121 -31.32 19.53 -2.12
C LYS A 121 -30.33 18.77 -3.01
N ARG A 122 -29.05 18.74 -2.62
CA ARG A 122 -27.99 18.03 -3.34
C ARG A 122 -26.93 17.46 -2.42
N GLU A 123 -26.17 16.50 -2.95
CA GLU A 123 -25.00 15.95 -2.26
C GLU A 123 -23.82 16.93 -2.30
N ARG A 124 -23.09 17.01 -1.18
CA ARG A 124 -21.91 17.84 -0.97
C ARG A 124 -20.79 17.04 -0.32
N ASP A 125 -19.55 17.45 -0.60
CA ASP A 125 -18.36 16.99 0.11
C ASP A 125 -18.06 17.94 1.28
N LEU A 126 -17.50 17.40 2.36
CA LEU A 126 -16.96 18.17 3.47
C LEU A 126 -15.44 18.00 3.53
N LEU A 127 -14.75 19.09 3.76
CA LEU A 127 -13.32 19.08 4.06
C LEU A 127 -13.15 18.80 5.57
N LEU A 128 -12.53 17.66 5.90
CA LEU A 128 -12.20 17.26 7.26
C LEU A 128 -10.72 17.46 7.57
N ILE A 129 -9.87 17.26 6.56
CA ILE A 129 -8.41 17.37 6.65
C ILE A 129 -7.92 18.28 5.51
N ASP A 130 -7.15 19.30 5.85
CA ASP A 130 -6.50 20.13 4.84
C ASP A 130 -5.19 19.45 4.40
N TYR A 131 -5.21 18.82 3.22
CA TYR A 131 -4.04 18.18 2.61
C TYR A 131 -3.19 19.14 1.79
N GLU A 132 -3.71 20.32 1.44
CA GLU A 132 -2.99 21.34 0.65
C GLU A 132 -2.15 22.21 1.58
N ASP A 133 -2.69 22.57 2.73
CA ASP A 133 -1.96 23.25 3.81
C ASP A 133 -2.06 22.45 5.12
N PRO A 134 -1.20 21.44 5.30
CA PRO A 134 -1.22 20.60 6.49
C PRO A 134 -1.07 21.36 7.82
N ALA A 135 -0.47 22.55 7.82
CA ALA A 135 -0.30 23.36 9.03
C ALA A 135 -1.63 23.89 9.61
N ARG A 136 -2.71 23.89 8.84
CA ARG A 136 -4.04 24.27 9.31
C ARG A 136 -4.72 23.18 10.14
N ASN A 137 -4.28 21.94 10.04
CA ASN A 137 -4.82 20.87 10.88
C ASN A 137 -4.23 20.93 12.29
N VAL A 138 -4.94 20.31 13.23
CA VAL A 138 -4.48 20.08 14.60
C VAL A 138 -4.14 18.61 14.76
N TYR A 139 -2.94 18.33 15.25
CA TYR A 139 -2.38 17.00 15.44
C TYR A 139 -2.17 16.75 16.92
N GLU A 140 -2.90 15.82 17.48
CA GLU A 140 -2.88 15.52 18.91
C GLU A 140 -2.59 14.04 19.16
N VAL A 141 -1.95 13.74 20.29
CA VAL A 141 -1.74 12.39 20.78
C VAL A 141 -2.10 12.30 22.25
N THR A 142 -2.77 11.23 22.64
CA THR A 142 -3.15 10.96 24.03
C THR A 142 -2.88 9.52 24.39
N GLU A 143 -2.86 9.22 25.70
CA GLU A 143 -2.70 7.89 26.24
C GLU A 143 -3.95 7.38 26.93
N GLU A 144 -4.04 6.04 27.14
CA GLU A 144 -5.07 5.39 27.93
C GLU A 144 -6.51 5.77 27.50
N TRP A 145 -6.77 5.73 26.19
CA TRP A 145 -8.07 6.08 25.61
C TRP A 145 -9.15 5.05 25.95
N ALA A 146 -9.93 5.36 26.98
CA ALA A 146 -11.01 4.49 27.43
C ALA A 146 -12.30 4.73 26.62
N PHE A 147 -13.05 3.64 26.38
CA PHE A 147 -14.34 3.66 25.70
C PHE A 147 -15.28 2.58 26.27
N HIS A 148 -16.57 2.88 26.32
CA HIS A 148 -17.61 1.94 26.72
C HIS A 148 -18.80 2.01 25.76
N ASN A 149 -19.24 0.83 25.29
CA ASN A 149 -20.45 0.76 24.45
C ASN A 149 -21.72 0.27 25.21
N GLY A 150 -21.61 0.16 26.52
CA GLY A 150 -22.69 -0.33 27.39
C GLY A 150 -22.52 -1.82 27.75
N HIS A 151 -21.88 -2.63 26.92
CA HIS A 151 -21.60 -4.06 27.17
C HIS A 151 -20.13 -4.30 27.49
N TYR A 152 -19.25 -3.68 26.70
CA TYR A 152 -17.81 -3.84 26.81
C TYR A 152 -17.14 -2.50 27.08
N GLY A 153 -16.02 -2.59 27.76
CA GLY A 153 -15.10 -1.46 27.94
C GLY A 153 -13.72 -1.81 27.44
N THR A 154 -13.10 -0.91 26.70
CA THR A 154 -11.75 -1.06 26.20
C THR A 154 -10.92 0.17 26.55
N ARG A 155 -9.62 0.00 26.54
CA ARG A 155 -8.67 1.09 26.77
C ARG A 155 -7.47 0.86 25.86
N GLU A 156 -7.32 1.77 24.91
CA GLU A 156 -6.22 1.79 23.96
C GLU A 156 -5.02 2.49 24.59
N ASP A 157 -3.83 1.95 24.40
CA ASP A 157 -2.62 2.46 25.06
C ASP A 157 -2.29 3.88 24.58
N MET A 158 -2.35 4.13 23.27
CA MET A 158 -2.10 5.45 22.68
C MET A 158 -2.95 5.68 21.45
N VAL A 159 -3.46 6.91 21.30
CA VAL A 159 -4.29 7.31 20.17
C VAL A 159 -3.82 8.63 19.58
N PHE A 160 -3.67 8.65 18.26
CA PHE A 160 -3.30 9.82 17.47
C PHE A 160 -4.52 10.38 16.77
N LEU A 161 -4.73 11.68 16.91
CA LEU A 161 -5.91 12.37 16.39
C LEU A 161 -5.51 13.45 15.39
N ILE A 162 -6.33 13.62 14.37
CA ILE A 162 -6.26 14.75 13.44
C ILE A 162 -7.59 15.50 13.52
N ASN A 163 -7.54 16.78 13.86
CA ASN A 163 -8.74 17.62 14.01
C ASN A 163 -9.77 17.02 14.97
N GLY A 164 -9.31 16.38 16.05
CA GLY A 164 -10.16 15.70 17.03
C GLY A 164 -10.67 14.32 16.61
N ILE A 165 -10.27 13.80 15.46
CA ILE A 165 -10.66 12.48 14.94
C ILE A 165 -9.55 11.46 15.21
N PRO A 166 -9.80 10.38 15.98
CA PRO A 166 -8.86 9.27 16.14
C PRO A 166 -8.61 8.56 14.79
N VAL A 167 -7.35 8.48 14.36
CA VAL A 167 -6.98 7.89 13.07
C VAL A 167 -6.00 6.73 13.18
N LEU A 168 -5.17 6.70 14.25
CA LEU A 168 -4.15 5.69 14.49
C LEU A 168 -4.13 5.31 15.97
N VAL A 169 -4.08 4.00 16.24
CA VAL A 169 -3.89 3.46 17.59
C VAL A 169 -2.55 2.71 17.68
N ILE A 170 -1.83 2.87 18.80
CA ILE A 170 -0.60 2.15 19.10
C ILE A 170 -0.80 1.32 20.37
N GLU A 171 -0.65 0.00 20.25
CA GLU A 171 -0.61 -0.92 21.38
C GLU A 171 0.83 -1.21 21.80
N CYS A 172 1.14 -0.95 23.06
CA CYS A 172 2.44 -1.13 23.66
C CYS A 172 2.51 -2.42 24.47
N LYS A 173 3.53 -3.20 24.28
CA LYS A 173 3.76 -4.42 25.03
C LYS A 173 5.14 -4.40 25.65
N ASN A 174 5.30 -5.16 26.75
CA ASN A 174 6.58 -5.34 27.40
C ASN A 174 7.47 -6.25 26.56
N ALA A 175 8.70 -5.80 26.25
CA ALA A 175 9.69 -6.55 25.49
C ALA A 175 10.10 -7.90 26.12
N ASN A 176 9.89 -8.07 27.42
CA ASN A 176 10.20 -9.32 28.13
C ASN A 176 9.13 -10.40 27.94
N LYS A 177 8.05 -10.15 27.22
CA LYS A 177 7.05 -11.16 26.91
C LYS A 177 7.37 -11.86 25.61
N ASP A 178 7.33 -13.18 25.63
CA ASP A 178 7.37 -13.96 24.39
C ASP A 178 6.22 -13.54 23.47
N GLU A 179 6.52 -13.36 22.20
CA GLU A 179 5.55 -12.95 21.17
C GLU A 179 4.79 -11.63 21.48
N ALA A 180 5.45 -10.66 22.13
CA ALA A 180 4.83 -9.40 22.57
C ALA A 180 4.03 -8.69 21.47
N ILE A 181 4.55 -8.63 20.23
CA ILE A 181 3.84 -8.06 19.07
C ILE A 181 2.54 -8.84 18.78
N ALA A 182 2.57 -10.17 18.82
CA ALA A 182 1.37 -10.98 18.59
C ALA A 182 0.29 -10.70 19.64
N LEU A 183 0.68 -10.54 20.90
CA LEU A 183 -0.24 -10.16 21.99
C LEU A 183 -0.86 -8.76 21.75
N GLY A 184 -0.09 -7.81 21.24
CA GLY A 184 -0.61 -6.49 20.85
C GLY A 184 -1.66 -6.59 19.74
N VAL A 185 -1.38 -7.36 18.70
CA VAL A 185 -2.32 -7.63 17.61
C VAL A 185 -3.58 -8.34 18.09
N ASP A 186 -3.45 -9.32 19.00
CA ASP A 186 -4.60 -10.02 19.57
C ASP A 186 -5.48 -9.10 20.42
N GLN A 187 -4.89 -8.10 21.07
CA GLN A 187 -5.63 -7.06 21.77
C GLN A 187 -6.44 -6.20 20.79
N ILE A 188 -5.85 -5.78 19.68
CA ILE A 188 -6.58 -5.08 18.61
C ILE A 188 -7.72 -5.94 18.05
N ARG A 189 -7.52 -7.24 17.84
CA ARG A 189 -8.57 -8.19 17.41
C ARG A 189 -9.71 -8.28 18.42
N ARG A 190 -9.38 -8.26 19.71
CA ARG A 190 -10.37 -8.24 20.77
C ARG A 190 -11.20 -6.96 20.70
N TYR A 191 -10.57 -5.81 20.59
CA TYR A 191 -11.26 -4.52 20.49
C TYR A 191 -12.19 -4.45 19.28
N HIS A 192 -11.81 -4.96 18.12
CA HIS A 192 -12.70 -5.05 16.96
C HIS A 192 -13.98 -5.86 17.23
N ARG A 193 -13.94 -6.83 18.12
CA ARG A 193 -15.12 -7.64 18.49
C ARG A 193 -15.95 -6.99 19.59
N GLU A 194 -15.28 -6.37 20.56
CA GLU A 194 -15.91 -5.83 21.77
C GLU A 194 -16.41 -4.40 21.56
N THR A 195 -15.64 -3.56 20.90
CA THR A 195 -15.90 -2.12 20.69
C THR A 195 -15.62 -1.70 19.24
N PRO A 196 -16.33 -2.30 18.26
CA PRO A 196 -16.09 -2.01 16.84
C PRO A 196 -16.34 -0.55 16.47
N GLU A 197 -17.07 0.21 17.31
CA GLU A 197 -17.33 1.64 17.15
C GLU A 197 -16.05 2.47 17.02
N LEU A 198 -15.01 2.14 17.79
CA LEU A 198 -13.70 2.81 17.73
C LEU A 198 -13.10 2.75 16.33
N PHE A 199 -13.26 1.62 15.65
CA PHE A 199 -12.64 1.35 14.36
C PHE A 199 -13.45 1.86 13.16
N VAL A 200 -14.50 2.65 13.38
CA VAL A 200 -15.14 3.39 12.28
C VAL A 200 -14.23 4.51 11.81
N SER A 201 -13.67 5.31 12.72
CA SER A 201 -12.74 6.39 12.39
C SER A 201 -11.28 5.98 12.35
N GLN A 202 -10.85 5.10 13.27
CA GLN A 202 -9.47 4.61 13.32
C GLN A 202 -9.14 3.79 12.08
N GLN A 203 -8.17 4.24 11.33
CA GLN A 203 -7.79 3.65 10.06
C GLN A 203 -6.58 2.73 10.17
N LEU A 204 -5.67 3.06 11.08
CA LEU A 204 -4.38 2.41 11.26
C LEU A 204 -4.25 1.89 12.69
N PHE A 205 -3.52 0.78 12.82
CA PHE A 205 -3.02 0.34 14.12
C PHE A 205 -1.55 -0.06 14.02
N THR A 206 -0.85 0.03 15.16
CA THR A 206 0.48 -0.52 15.33
C THR A 206 0.56 -1.31 16.64
N ALA A 207 1.48 -2.26 16.68
CA ALA A 207 1.87 -2.97 17.89
C ALA A 207 3.39 -2.88 18.05
N THR A 208 3.85 -2.51 19.23
CA THR A 208 5.28 -2.37 19.54
C THR A 208 5.63 -2.94 20.90
N ASP A 209 6.86 -3.46 21.01
CA ASP A 209 7.48 -3.93 22.25
C ASP A 209 8.79 -3.21 22.56
N ALA A 210 8.97 -2.01 22.02
CA ALA A 210 10.19 -1.21 22.05
C ALA A 210 11.33 -1.68 21.12
N ILE A 211 11.27 -2.89 20.56
CA ILE A 211 12.23 -3.45 19.61
C ILE A 211 11.58 -3.57 18.24
N GLY A 212 10.47 -4.29 18.19
CA GLY A 212 9.64 -4.47 17.00
C GLY A 212 8.64 -3.34 16.84
N PHE A 213 8.25 -3.08 15.59
CA PHE A 213 7.20 -2.13 15.25
C PHE A 213 6.41 -2.66 14.07
N SER A 214 5.25 -3.23 14.37
CA SER A 214 4.37 -3.82 13.36
C SER A 214 3.16 -2.94 13.15
N TYR A 215 2.71 -2.82 11.90
CA TYR A 215 1.58 -1.99 11.53
C TYR A 215 0.60 -2.72 10.61
N GLY A 216 -0.62 -2.26 10.64
CA GLY A 216 -1.72 -2.75 9.82
C GLY A 216 -2.86 -1.74 9.73
N VAL A 217 -3.95 -2.18 9.12
CA VAL A 217 -5.18 -1.39 9.02
C VAL A 217 -6.30 -2.01 9.86
N SER A 218 -7.16 -1.17 10.43
CA SER A 218 -8.40 -1.63 11.04
C SER A 218 -9.22 -2.48 10.05
N TRP A 219 -10.03 -3.41 10.56
CA TRP A 219 -10.84 -4.34 9.76
C TRP A 219 -10.05 -5.38 8.94
N ASN A 220 -8.71 -5.40 9.06
CA ASN A 220 -7.89 -6.46 8.49
C ASN A 220 -6.71 -6.79 9.40
N THR A 221 -6.98 -7.61 10.41
CA THR A 221 -5.99 -8.00 11.43
C THR A 221 -5.40 -9.40 11.17
N VAL A 222 -5.53 -9.92 9.96
CA VAL A 222 -4.94 -11.21 9.57
C VAL A 222 -3.42 -11.07 9.55
N ARG A 223 -2.68 -12.02 10.14
CA ARG A 223 -1.22 -11.95 10.32
C ARG A 223 -0.45 -11.62 9.02
N ARG A 224 -0.85 -12.17 7.88
CA ARG A 224 -0.21 -11.91 6.57
C ARG A 224 -0.35 -10.47 6.07
N ASN A 225 -1.25 -9.67 6.66
CA ASN A 225 -1.52 -8.27 6.30
C ASN A 225 -1.00 -7.30 7.37
N ILE A 226 -0.18 -7.79 8.29
CA ILE A 226 0.51 -7.00 9.32
C ILE A 226 2.00 -7.04 8.97
N PHE A 227 2.59 -5.88 8.82
CA PHE A 227 3.94 -5.70 8.30
C PHE A 227 4.84 -5.03 9.32
N ASN A 228 6.14 -5.31 9.26
CA ASN A 228 7.13 -4.60 10.05
C ASN A 228 7.50 -3.29 9.35
N TRP A 229 7.49 -2.20 10.11
CA TRP A 229 8.04 -0.94 9.63
C TRP A 229 9.56 -0.98 9.77
N LYS A 230 10.24 -0.84 8.65
CA LYS A 230 11.70 -0.81 8.58
C LYS A 230 12.17 0.62 8.44
N ASP A 231 13.30 0.88 9.04
CA ASP A 231 14.04 2.11 8.89
C ASP A 231 15.52 1.71 8.78
N GLU A 232 16.38 2.62 8.32
CA GLU A 232 17.79 2.35 8.06
C GLU A 232 18.58 1.93 9.31
N GLU A 233 18.09 2.32 10.52
CA GLU A 233 18.69 1.96 11.80
C GLU A 233 17.97 0.80 12.49
N VAL A 234 18.53 -0.38 12.40
CA VAL A 234 17.98 -1.58 13.04
C VAL A 234 17.90 -1.40 14.57
N GLY A 235 16.70 -1.62 15.14
CA GLY A 235 16.50 -1.72 16.58
C GLY A 235 16.20 -0.41 17.30
N LYS A 236 16.11 0.74 16.64
CA LYS A 236 15.76 2.01 17.27
C LYS A 236 14.28 2.32 17.15
N LEU A 237 13.53 2.14 18.23
CA LEU A 237 12.11 2.50 18.33
C LEU A 237 11.86 3.95 17.91
N GLU A 238 12.72 4.88 18.36
CA GLU A 238 12.61 6.31 18.06
C GLU A 238 12.56 6.58 16.56
N ALA A 239 13.49 6.03 15.79
CA ALA A 239 13.58 6.25 14.36
C ALA A 239 12.34 5.65 13.64
N LYS A 240 11.93 4.43 14.01
CA LYS A 240 10.74 3.77 13.45
C LYS A 240 9.46 4.56 13.74
N LEU A 241 9.30 5.01 14.98
CA LEU A 241 8.13 5.78 15.37
C LEU A 241 8.10 7.13 14.67
N LYS A 242 9.22 7.86 14.69
CA LYS A 242 9.31 9.18 14.05
C LYS A 242 9.06 9.12 12.54
N SER A 243 9.55 8.08 11.85
CA SER A 243 9.31 7.92 10.42
C SER A 243 7.88 7.47 10.12
N PHE A 244 7.31 6.54 10.90
CA PHE A 244 5.94 6.07 10.70
C PHE A 244 4.89 7.10 11.07
N CYS A 245 5.04 7.74 12.25
CA CYS A 245 4.10 8.73 12.79
C CYS A 245 4.39 10.17 12.29
N ALA A 246 5.39 10.38 11.42
CA ALA A 246 5.58 11.69 10.79
C ALA A 246 4.27 12.18 10.18
N ILE A 247 3.89 13.43 10.48
CA ILE A 247 2.63 14.01 10.00
C ILE A 247 2.43 13.81 8.49
N PRO A 248 3.43 14.12 7.61
CA PRO A 248 3.29 13.88 6.18
C PRO A 248 3.05 12.39 5.84
N GLN A 249 3.67 11.47 6.59
CA GLN A 249 3.51 10.04 6.36
C GLN A 249 2.12 9.55 6.75
N VAL A 250 1.59 9.98 7.91
CA VAL A 250 0.22 9.63 8.33
C VAL A 250 -0.80 10.20 7.36
N LEU A 251 -0.63 11.45 6.93
CA LEU A 251 -1.49 12.06 5.91
C LEU A 251 -1.44 11.30 4.58
N ALA A 252 -0.26 10.85 4.15
CA ALA A 252 -0.10 10.05 2.94
C ALA A 252 -0.78 8.68 3.06
N PHE A 253 -0.71 8.02 4.23
CA PHE A 253 -1.46 6.79 4.46
C PHE A 253 -2.96 7.01 4.29
N LEU A 254 -3.53 8.04 4.91
CA LEU A 254 -4.95 8.35 4.84
C LEU A 254 -5.36 8.75 3.42
N LYS A 255 -4.61 9.65 2.80
CA LYS A 255 -4.92 10.17 1.46
C LYS A 255 -4.82 9.08 0.39
N ASP A 256 -3.70 8.33 0.38
CA ASP A 256 -3.32 7.53 -0.78
C ASP A 256 -3.14 6.03 -0.51
N TYR A 257 -2.58 5.61 0.63
CA TYR A 257 -2.00 4.27 0.74
C TYR A 257 -2.89 3.21 1.40
N ILE A 258 -4.03 3.58 1.95
CA ILE A 258 -5.07 2.63 2.38
C ILE A 258 -5.97 2.33 1.19
N VAL A 259 -6.22 1.05 0.92
CA VAL A 259 -7.00 0.58 -0.24
C VAL A 259 -8.10 -0.35 0.23
N PHE A 260 -9.30 -0.14 -0.27
CA PHE A 260 -10.40 -1.11 -0.15
C PHE A 260 -10.50 -1.88 -1.46
N ALA A 261 -10.58 -3.20 -1.38
CA ALA A 261 -10.67 -4.08 -2.54
C ALA A 261 -11.61 -5.24 -2.26
N GLU A 262 -12.35 -5.65 -3.27
CA GLU A 262 -13.18 -6.85 -3.20
C GLU A 262 -12.35 -8.09 -3.52
N LYS A 263 -12.44 -9.07 -2.63
CA LYS A 263 -11.85 -10.39 -2.82
C LYS A 263 -12.85 -11.44 -2.34
N ASP A 264 -13.12 -12.44 -3.18
CA ASP A 264 -14.07 -13.53 -2.88
C ASP A 264 -15.45 -12.99 -2.45
N GLU A 265 -15.94 -11.93 -3.15
CA GLU A 265 -17.19 -11.20 -2.90
C GLU A 265 -17.25 -10.47 -1.54
N GLU A 266 -16.14 -10.42 -0.81
CA GLU A 266 -16.03 -9.69 0.45
C GLU A 266 -15.19 -8.43 0.29
N LEU A 267 -15.64 -7.34 0.93
CA LEU A 267 -14.85 -6.11 1.03
C LEU A 267 -13.70 -6.32 2.00
N ASN A 268 -12.50 -6.05 1.54
CA ASN A 268 -11.28 -6.12 2.34
C ASN A 268 -10.57 -4.77 2.33
N LYS A 269 -9.86 -4.48 3.42
CA LYS A 269 -9.05 -3.27 3.56
C LYS A 269 -7.57 -3.64 3.64
N TYR A 270 -6.74 -2.91 2.93
CA TYR A 270 -5.29 -3.13 2.86
C TYR A 270 -4.54 -1.81 3.02
N ILE A 271 -3.29 -1.89 3.43
CA ILE A 271 -2.33 -0.79 3.37
C ILE A 271 -1.20 -1.18 2.42
N LEU A 272 -0.76 -0.25 1.61
CA LEU A 272 0.44 -0.47 0.81
C LEU A 272 1.64 -0.63 1.74
N ARG A 273 2.46 -1.64 1.44
CA ARG A 273 3.70 -1.88 2.17
C ARG A 273 4.72 -0.79 1.85
N GLN A 274 5.68 -0.59 2.74
CA GLN A 274 6.69 0.48 2.64
C GLN A 274 7.38 0.52 1.27
N HIS A 275 7.81 -0.62 0.72
CA HIS A 275 8.40 -0.66 -0.61
C HIS A 275 7.42 -0.31 -1.75
N GLN A 276 6.12 -0.58 -1.56
CA GLN A 276 5.09 -0.20 -2.54
C GLN A 276 4.86 1.30 -2.55
N THR A 277 4.85 1.95 -1.38
CA THR A 277 4.69 3.42 -1.29
C THR A 277 5.86 4.12 -1.98
N GLY A 278 7.10 3.70 -1.73
CA GLY A 278 8.28 4.22 -2.42
C GLY A 278 8.21 4.04 -3.95
N ALA A 279 7.74 2.88 -4.40
CA ALA A 279 7.57 2.62 -5.83
C ALA A 279 6.46 3.48 -6.47
N VAL A 280 5.35 3.74 -5.76
CA VAL A 280 4.29 4.65 -6.23
C VAL A 280 4.84 6.07 -6.38
N GLU A 281 5.55 6.59 -5.35
CA GLU A 281 6.16 7.92 -5.41
C GLU A 281 7.14 8.06 -6.58
N ALA A 282 8.05 7.09 -6.72
CA ALA A 282 9.02 7.09 -7.81
C ALA A 282 8.35 7.04 -9.19
N THR A 283 7.29 6.23 -9.32
CA THR A 283 6.52 6.08 -10.57
C THR A 283 5.80 7.37 -10.93
N VAL A 284 5.08 7.98 -9.99
CA VAL A 284 4.33 9.22 -10.22
C VAL A 284 5.28 10.38 -10.52
N SER A 285 6.35 10.53 -9.73
CA SER A 285 7.37 11.56 -9.96
C SER A 285 8.01 11.43 -11.35
N ARG A 286 8.34 10.20 -11.79
CA ARG A 286 8.88 9.96 -13.13
C ARG A 286 7.86 10.26 -14.22
N ALA A 287 6.62 9.83 -14.06
CA ALA A 287 5.58 10.06 -15.05
C ALA A 287 5.30 11.55 -15.30
N LEU A 288 5.38 12.37 -14.24
CA LEU A 288 5.18 13.82 -14.30
C LEU A 288 6.44 14.61 -14.71
N ASP A 289 7.61 13.98 -14.84
CA ASP A 289 8.83 14.63 -15.32
C ASP A 289 8.81 14.75 -16.87
N PRO A 290 8.69 15.96 -17.43
CA PRO A 290 8.57 16.12 -18.88
C PRO A 290 9.87 15.80 -19.64
N ARG A 291 11.00 15.64 -18.95
CA ARG A 291 12.31 15.36 -19.54
C ARG A 291 12.63 13.88 -19.61
N ARG A 292 11.94 13.06 -18.83
CA ARG A 292 12.20 11.63 -18.70
C ARG A 292 10.90 10.85 -18.85
N THR A 293 10.87 9.96 -19.82
CA THR A 293 9.65 9.26 -20.23
C THR A 293 9.71 7.74 -20.00
N ARG A 294 10.79 7.26 -19.38
CA ARG A 294 11.01 5.83 -19.12
C ARG A 294 11.25 5.60 -17.64
N GLY A 295 10.75 4.48 -17.12
CA GLY A 295 10.98 4.06 -15.75
C GLY A 295 10.78 2.56 -15.57
N LEU A 296 11.60 1.91 -14.72
CA LEU A 296 11.50 0.50 -14.39
C LEU A 296 11.31 0.32 -12.89
N VAL A 297 10.23 -0.33 -12.48
CA VAL A 297 10.02 -0.82 -11.13
C VAL A 297 10.34 -2.32 -11.09
N TRP A 298 11.45 -2.66 -10.44
CA TRP A 298 11.90 -4.04 -10.29
C TRP A 298 11.45 -4.60 -8.93
N HIS A 299 10.27 -5.18 -8.91
CA HIS A 299 9.70 -5.81 -7.72
C HIS A 299 9.48 -7.30 -7.93
N THR A 300 9.95 -8.13 -7.00
CA THR A 300 9.79 -9.59 -7.09
C THR A 300 8.33 -10.03 -7.20
N GLN A 301 8.09 -11.25 -7.63
CA GLN A 301 6.75 -11.82 -7.67
C GLN A 301 6.15 -11.90 -6.27
N GLY A 302 4.84 -11.64 -6.10
CA GLY A 302 4.19 -11.60 -4.80
C GLY A 302 4.40 -10.30 -3.99
N SER A 303 5.17 -9.33 -4.51
CA SER A 303 5.42 -8.04 -3.84
C SER A 303 4.22 -7.08 -3.83
N GLY A 304 3.12 -7.42 -4.53
CA GLY A 304 1.92 -6.57 -4.64
C GLY A 304 1.99 -5.53 -5.76
N LYS A 305 2.73 -5.78 -6.84
CA LYS A 305 2.85 -4.89 -8.02
C LYS A 305 1.50 -4.36 -8.51
N THR A 306 0.46 -5.19 -8.52
CA THR A 306 -0.89 -4.80 -8.97
C THR A 306 -1.43 -3.60 -8.18
N PHE A 307 -1.35 -3.63 -6.84
CA PHE A 307 -1.78 -2.49 -6.03
C PHE A 307 -0.88 -1.26 -6.21
N THR A 308 0.42 -1.45 -6.41
CA THR A 308 1.35 -0.36 -6.74
C THR A 308 0.94 0.32 -8.05
N MET A 309 0.63 -0.44 -9.09
CA MET A 309 0.17 0.08 -10.39
C MET A 309 -1.18 0.80 -10.28
N ILE A 310 -2.14 0.21 -9.56
CA ILE A 310 -3.46 0.81 -9.33
C ILE A 310 -3.33 2.17 -8.63
N LYS A 311 -2.51 2.25 -7.59
CA LYS A 311 -2.31 3.51 -6.84
C LYS A 311 -1.54 4.55 -7.64
N ALA A 312 -0.53 4.14 -8.40
CA ALA A 312 0.16 5.05 -9.32
C ALA A 312 -0.81 5.59 -10.38
N ALA A 313 -1.66 4.74 -10.96
CA ALA A 313 -2.66 5.15 -11.94
C ALA A 313 -3.70 6.12 -11.34
N GLU A 314 -4.22 5.83 -10.15
CA GLU A 314 -5.16 6.72 -9.45
C GLU A 314 -4.53 8.09 -9.18
N ARG A 315 -3.30 8.12 -8.66
CA ARG A 315 -2.60 9.37 -8.36
C ARG A 315 -2.31 10.19 -9.62
N LEU A 316 -1.87 9.54 -10.69
CA LEU A 316 -1.66 10.21 -11.99
C LEU A 316 -2.97 10.77 -12.54
N PHE A 317 -4.06 10.00 -12.47
CA PHE A 317 -5.38 10.46 -12.94
C PHE A 317 -5.88 11.68 -12.16
N ARG A 318 -5.58 11.75 -10.86
CA ARG A 318 -5.98 12.84 -9.96
C ARG A 318 -5.00 14.01 -9.91
N ALA A 319 -3.78 13.84 -10.42
CA ALA A 319 -2.75 14.87 -10.38
C ALA A 319 -3.13 16.07 -11.26
N PRO A 320 -3.23 17.30 -10.70
CA PRO A 320 -3.53 18.49 -11.49
C PRO A 320 -2.50 18.74 -12.59
N GLU A 321 -1.23 18.43 -12.32
CA GLU A 321 -0.09 18.59 -13.22
C GLU A 321 -0.21 17.71 -14.47
N ALA A 322 -0.94 16.61 -14.38
CA ALA A 322 -1.16 15.69 -15.49
C ALA A 322 -2.20 16.20 -16.51
N ASP A 323 -2.96 17.24 -16.19
CA ASP A 323 -3.96 17.91 -17.05
C ASP A 323 -4.88 16.93 -17.80
N LYS A 324 -5.78 16.28 -17.07
CA LYS A 324 -6.74 15.30 -17.60
C LYS A 324 -6.04 14.21 -18.44
N PRO A 325 -5.23 13.37 -17.81
CA PRO A 325 -4.42 12.38 -18.51
C PRO A 325 -5.23 11.22 -19.08
N THR A 326 -4.58 10.46 -19.96
CA THR A 326 -4.94 9.09 -20.27
C THR A 326 -3.93 8.16 -19.59
N VAL A 327 -4.38 7.30 -18.68
CA VAL A 327 -3.53 6.30 -18.02
C VAL A 327 -3.88 4.92 -18.57
N LEU A 328 -2.93 4.28 -19.24
CA LEU A 328 -3.09 2.91 -19.73
C LEU A 328 -2.47 1.92 -18.75
N LEU A 329 -3.27 0.99 -18.27
CA LEU A 329 -2.82 -0.16 -17.50
C LEU A 329 -2.78 -1.37 -18.42
N MET A 330 -1.57 -1.81 -18.75
CA MET A 330 -1.32 -2.95 -19.62
C MET A 330 -1.01 -4.20 -18.81
N ILE A 331 -1.82 -5.23 -18.97
CA ILE A 331 -1.76 -6.46 -18.18
C ILE A 331 -1.43 -7.65 -19.10
N ASP A 332 -0.73 -8.62 -18.57
CA ASP A 332 -0.32 -9.81 -19.30
C ASP A 332 -1.34 -10.97 -19.21
N ARG A 333 -2.14 -11.07 -18.12
CA ARG A 333 -3.03 -12.21 -17.84
C ARG A 333 -4.49 -11.79 -17.73
N ASN A 334 -5.39 -12.55 -18.37
CA ASN A 334 -6.84 -12.30 -18.37
C ASN A 334 -7.45 -12.24 -16.96
N GLU A 335 -7.05 -13.15 -16.07
CA GLU A 335 -7.58 -13.20 -14.69
C GLU A 335 -7.25 -11.92 -13.89
N LEU A 336 -6.09 -11.30 -14.18
CA LEU A 336 -5.70 -10.03 -13.56
C LEU A 336 -6.46 -8.84 -14.18
N GLU A 337 -6.93 -8.91 -15.42
CA GLU A 337 -7.68 -7.84 -16.08
C GLU A 337 -8.98 -7.56 -15.31
N ASP A 338 -9.78 -8.59 -15.04
CA ASP A 338 -11.04 -8.48 -14.29
C ASP A 338 -10.83 -8.03 -12.85
N GLN A 339 -9.80 -8.57 -12.18
CA GLN A 339 -9.45 -8.17 -10.82
C GLN A 339 -9.04 -6.69 -10.75
N MET A 340 -8.25 -6.22 -11.71
CA MET A 340 -7.81 -4.82 -11.77
C MET A 340 -8.98 -3.88 -12.03
N LEU A 341 -9.89 -4.24 -12.92
CA LEU A 341 -11.10 -3.47 -13.19
C LEU A 341 -11.98 -3.34 -11.93
N ARG A 342 -12.22 -4.44 -11.21
CA ARG A 342 -12.98 -4.40 -9.95
C ARG A 342 -12.32 -3.51 -8.91
N ASN A 343 -11.01 -3.64 -8.73
CA ASN A 343 -10.26 -2.83 -7.76
C ASN A 343 -10.27 -1.34 -8.11
N LEU A 344 -10.14 -0.99 -9.39
CA LEU A 344 -10.22 0.40 -9.86
C LEU A 344 -11.64 0.97 -9.71
N ALA A 345 -12.67 0.18 -10.02
CA ALA A 345 -14.06 0.58 -9.82
C ALA A 345 -14.36 0.85 -8.34
N ALA A 346 -13.81 0.04 -7.42
CA ALA A 346 -13.95 0.23 -5.98
C ALA A 346 -13.32 1.54 -5.46
N LEU A 347 -12.40 2.16 -6.24
CA LEU A 347 -11.83 3.48 -5.92
C LEU A 347 -12.73 4.66 -6.33
N GLY A 348 -13.92 4.40 -6.88
CA GLY A 348 -14.87 5.44 -7.30
C GLY A 348 -14.38 6.31 -8.45
N LEU A 349 -13.52 5.78 -9.32
CA LEU A 349 -13.01 6.48 -10.50
C LEU A 349 -14.06 6.45 -11.61
N GLY A 350 -14.68 7.61 -11.89
CA GLY A 350 -15.79 7.73 -12.85
C GLY A 350 -15.40 7.51 -14.31
N ASN A 351 -14.10 7.63 -14.66
CA ASN A 351 -13.60 7.54 -16.03
C ASN A 351 -12.70 6.30 -16.18
N LEU A 352 -13.31 5.12 -16.08
CA LEU A 352 -12.65 3.83 -16.25
C LEU A 352 -13.22 3.09 -17.47
N GLU A 353 -12.35 2.67 -18.38
CA GLU A 353 -12.72 1.93 -19.59
C GLU A 353 -11.94 0.61 -19.69
N HIS A 354 -12.65 -0.42 -20.13
CA HIS A 354 -12.05 -1.70 -20.53
C HIS A 354 -11.92 -1.76 -22.05
N ALA A 355 -10.67 -1.77 -22.54
CA ALA A 355 -10.44 -1.98 -23.97
C ALA A 355 -10.36 -3.49 -24.29
N SER A 356 -11.51 -4.12 -24.46
CA SER A 356 -11.64 -5.57 -24.69
C SER A 356 -11.14 -6.04 -26.07
N SER A 357 -10.94 -5.13 -27.03
CA SER A 357 -10.46 -5.43 -28.39
C SER A 357 -9.50 -4.39 -28.92
N ILE A 358 -8.69 -4.76 -29.94
CA ILE A 358 -7.78 -3.85 -30.67
C ILE A 358 -8.57 -2.66 -31.24
N ALA A 359 -9.74 -2.90 -31.83
CA ALA A 359 -10.58 -1.85 -32.39
C ALA A 359 -11.10 -0.87 -31.32
N ARG A 360 -11.48 -1.38 -30.12
CA ARG A 360 -11.93 -0.54 -29.00
C ARG A 360 -10.78 0.32 -28.48
N LEU A 361 -9.60 -0.27 -28.28
CA LEU A 361 -8.40 0.43 -27.85
C LEU A 361 -8.03 1.57 -28.80
N ASN A 362 -7.93 1.24 -30.10
CA ASN A 362 -7.60 2.24 -31.13
C ASN A 362 -8.61 3.38 -31.17
N ARG A 363 -9.92 3.08 -31.00
CA ARG A 363 -10.98 4.09 -30.95
C ARG A 363 -10.79 5.01 -29.74
N LEU A 364 -10.64 4.45 -28.52
CA LEU A 364 -10.45 5.24 -27.30
C LEU A 364 -9.25 6.18 -27.41
N LEU A 365 -8.13 5.70 -27.94
CA LEU A 365 -6.93 6.51 -28.12
C LEU A 365 -7.10 7.57 -29.22
N LYS A 366 -7.79 7.23 -30.32
CA LYS A 366 -8.06 8.18 -31.42
C LYS A 366 -9.08 9.26 -31.02
N ASP A 367 -10.11 8.88 -30.25
CA ASP A 367 -11.17 9.78 -29.78
C ASP A 367 -10.74 10.61 -28.57
N ASP A 368 -9.46 10.56 -28.24
CA ASP A 368 -8.85 11.34 -27.15
C ASP A 368 -9.49 11.11 -25.78
N TYR A 369 -9.81 9.86 -25.46
CA TYR A 369 -10.37 9.50 -24.17
C TYR A 369 -9.45 9.94 -23.01
N ARG A 370 -10.04 10.57 -21.99
CA ARG A 370 -9.36 11.06 -20.79
C ARG A 370 -9.83 10.26 -19.58
N GLY A 371 -8.94 9.44 -19.02
CA GLY A 371 -9.28 8.53 -17.94
C GLY A 371 -8.32 7.35 -17.87
N ILE A 372 -8.74 6.31 -17.16
CA ILE A 372 -7.97 5.08 -17.03
C ILE A 372 -8.51 4.04 -18.02
N ILE A 373 -7.61 3.45 -18.81
CA ILE A 373 -7.92 2.36 -19.73
C ILE A 373 -7.18 1.11 -19.27
N VAL A 374 -7.91 0.04 -19.02
CA VAL A 374 -7.33 -1.28 -18.73
C VAL A 374 -7.39 -2.12 -20.00
N THR A 375 -6.28 -2.77 -20.35
CA THR A 375 -6.16 -3.56 -21.57
C THR A 375 -5.06 -4.62 -21.46
N MET A 376 -5.14 -5.62 -22.33
CA MET A 376 -4.11 -6.64 -22.46
C MET A 376 -2.99 -6.19 -23.40
N ILE A 377 -1.78 -6.58 -23.05
CA ILE A 377 -0.57 -6.24 -23.80
C ILE A 377 -0.63 -6.61 -25.29
N HIS A 378 -1.22 -7.75 -25.64
CA HIS A 378 -1.31 -8.23 -27.03
C HIS A 378 -2.25 -7.40 -27.92
N LYS A 379 -3.11 -6.54 -27.33
CA LYS A 379 -4.04 -5.66 -28.08
C LYS A 379 -3.36 -4.47 -28.74
N PHE A 380 -2.05 -4.31 -28.54
CA PHE A 380 -1.23 -3.29 -29.22
C PHE A 380 -0.61 -3.76 -30.55
N ARG A 381 -0.86 -5.00 -30.95
CA ARG A 381 -0.39 -5.50 -32.24
C ARG A 381 -1.01 -4.67 -33.36
N ASP A 382 -0.20 -4.30 -34.34
CA ASP A 382 -0.58 -3.53 -35.54
C ASP A 382 -1.20 -2.16 -35.23
N MET A 383 -0.84 -1.53 -34.10
CA MET A 383 -1.26 -0.18 -33.78
C MET A 383 -0.69 0.81 -34.82
N PRO A 384 -1.53 1.70 -35.39
CA PRO A 384 -1.06 2.72 -36.31
C PRO A 384 -0.05 3.66 -35.66
N ALA A 385 1.01 4.02 -36.40
CA ALA A 385 1.98 5.00 -35.91
C ALA A 385 1.29 6.36 -35.69
N ASN A 386 1.75 7.08 -34.66
CA ASN A 386 1.22 8.41 -34.28
C ASN A 386 -0.31 8.42 -34.06
N LEU A 387 -0.87 7.34 -33.53
CA LEU A 387 -2.30 7.24 -33.24
C LEU A 387 -2.75 8.33 -32.26
N ASN A 388 -1.93 8.62 -31.24
CA ASN A 388 -2.09 9.76 -30.35
C ASN A 388 -0.71 10.32 -29.97
N THR A 389 -0.50 11.62 -30.16
CA THR A 389 0.80 12.29 -29.98
C THR A 389 0.87 13.15 -28.71
N ARG A 390 -0.12 13.05 -27.82
CA ARG A 390 -0.09 13.79 -26.55
C ARG A 390 1.02 13.28 -25.63
N SER A 391 1.56 14.18 -24.82
CA SER A 391 2.58 13.87 -23.80
C SER A 391 1.99 13.46 -22.45
N ASN A 392 0.70 13.75 -22.17
CA ASN A 392 0.02 13.35 -20.95
C ASN A 392 -0.70 11.98 -21.06
N ILE A 393 -0.03 11.06 -21.72
CA ILE A 393 -0.40 9.65 -21.77
C ILE A 393 0.63 8.86 -20.97
N TYR A 394 0.17 8.14 -19.96
CA TYR A 394 1.02 7.36 -19.06
C TYR A 394 0.70 5.87 -19.24
N VAL A 395 1.71 5.08 -19.60
CA VAL A 395 1.56 3.65 -19.89
C VAL A 395 2.27 2.85 -18.79
N LEU A 396 1.50 2.19 -17.93
CA LEU A 396 1.98 1.32 -16.88
C LEU A 396 1.87 -0.13 -17.37
N ILE A 397 2.98 -0.85 -17.44
CA ILE A 397 3.08 -2.15 -18.08
C ILE A 397 3.44 -3.21 -17.05
N ASP A 398 2.53 -4.14 -16.81
CA ASP A 398 2.82 -5.33 -16.00
C ASP A 398 3.64 -6.35 -16.79
N GLU A 399 4.47 -7.12 -16.10
CA GLU A 399 5.43 -8.08 -16.67
C GLU A 399 6.22 -7.50 -17.87
N ALA A 400 6.76 -6.28 -17.67
CA ALA A 400 7.38 -5.46 -18.71
C ALA A 400 8.52 -6.17 -19.49
N HIS A 401 9.14 -7.22 -18.90
CA HIS A 401 10.14 -8.03 -19.59
C HIS A 401 9.61 -8.71 -20.87
N ARG A 402 8.29 -8.94 -20.95
CA ARG A 402 7.64 -9.55 -22.13
C ARG A 402 7.43 -8.57 -23.30
N THR A 403 7.50 -7.26 -23.04
CA THR A 403 7.35 -6.23 -24.09
C THR A 403 8.66 -5.85 -24.75
N THR A 404 9.79 -6.28 -24.21
CA THR A 404 11.13 -5.88 -24.69
C THR A 404 11.63 -6.70 -25.87
N GLY A 405 10.98 -7.85 -26.14
CA GLY A 405 11.29 -8.74 -27.27
C GLY A 405 10.20 -8.69 -28.34
N GLY A 406 10.54 -8.29 -29.57
CA GLY A 406 9.64 -8.35 -30.73
C GLY A 406 8.91 -7.06 -31.10
N ASP A 407 7.94 -7.16 -32.01
CA ASP A 407 7.28 -6.02 -32.67
C ASP A 407 6.32 -5.27 -31.77
N LEU A 408 5.81 -5.90 -30.68
CA LEU A 408 4.75 -5.36 -29.83
C LEU A 408 5.15 -4.04 -29.15
N GLY A 409 6.33 -3.99 -28.54
CA GLY A 409 6.86 -2.76 -27.94
C GLY A 409 7.12 -1.68 -28.98
N THR A 410 7.53 -2.08 -30.18
CA THR A 410 7.75 -1.15 -31.29
C THR A 410 6.44 -0.52 -31.77
N PHE A 411 5.38 -1.29 -31.95
CA PHE A 411 4.06 -0.76 -32.31
C PHE A 411 3.50 0.19 -31.26
N LEU A 412 3.62 -0.18 -29.98
CA LEU A 412 3.16 0.65 -28.87
C LEU A 412 3.86 2.02 -28.86
N MET A 413 5.19 2.02 -28.95
CA MET A 413 5.98 3.25 -28.91
C MET A 413 5.81 4.09 -30.18
N ALA A 414 5.58 3.47 -31.33
CA ALA A 414 5.27 4.18 -32.56
C ALA A 414 3.86 4.80 -32.54
N GLY A 415 2.89 4.11 -31.93
CA GLY A 415 1.51 4.59 -31.80
C GLY A 415 1.35 5.77 -30.84
N LEU A 416 2.16 5.79 -29.77
CA LEU A 416 2.12 6.80 -28.70
C LEU A 416 3.53 7.40 -28.47
N PRO A 417 4.09 8.14 -29.43
CA PRO A 417 5.52 8.52 -29.43
C PRO A 417 5.93 9.42 -28.27
N ASN A 418 5.00 10.20 -27.71
CA ASN A 418 5.26 11.18 -26.64
C ASN A 418 4.78 10.70 -25.27
N ALA A 419 4.30 9.44 -25.15
CA ALA A 419 3.83 8.88 -23.89
C ALA A 419 5.00 8.54 -22.94
N SER A 420 4.75 8.57 -21.64
CA SER A 420 5.65 8.02 -20.63
C SER A 420 5.38 6.54 -20.42
N TYR A 421 6.44 5.73 -20.37
CA TYR A 421 6.34 4.27 -20.26
C TYR A 421 7.02 3.77 -19.00
N LEU A 422 6.24 3.14 -18.12
CA LEU A 422 6.64 2.70 -16.80
C LEU A 422 6.44 1.19 -16.70
N GLY A 423 7.55 0.46 -16.71
CA GLY A 423 7.54 -1.01 -16.66
C GLY A 423 7.60 -1.53 -15.25
N PHE A 424 6.80 -2.57 -14.95
CA PHE A 424 6.78 -3.30 -13.70
C PHE A 424 7.14 -4.76 -13.99
N THR A 425 8.14 -5.31 -13.30
CA THR A 425 8.53 -6.72 -13.48
C THR A 425 9.26 -7.26 -12.26
N GLY A 426 9.11 -8.57 -12.01
CA GLY A 426 9.91 -9.30 -11.02
C GLY A 426 11.19 -9.90 -11.58
N THR A 427 11.25 -10.06 -12.89
CA THR A 427 12.32 -10.77 -13.61
C THR A 427 12.81 -9.95 -14.80
N PRO A 428 13.50 -8.80 -14.55
CA PRO A 428 14.05 -8.02 -15.65
C PRO A 428 15.10 -8.83 -16.41
N VAL A 429 15.09 -8.75 -17.73
CA VAL A 429 16.00 -9.46 -18.63
C VAL A 429 17.04 -8.49 -19.18
N ASP A 430 18.31 -8.84 -19.06
CA ASP A 430 19.43 -7.97 -19.47
C ASP A 430 19.67 -8.01 -20.99
N LYS A 431 19.54 -9.19 -21.58
CA LYS A 431 19.68 -9.40 -23.02
C LYS A 431 18.55 -10.28 -23.55
N THR A 432 17.97 -9.91 -24.66
CA THR A 432 17.14 -10.82 -25.45
C THR A 432 17.84 -11.07 -26.79
N ALA A 433 17.76 -12.28 -27.26
CA ALA A 433 18.36 -12.68 -28.56
C ALA A 433 17.80 -11.82 -29.72
N TYR A 434 16.63 -11.20 -29.54
CA TYR A 434 15.89 -10.47 -30.59
C TYR A 434 15.40 -9.09 -30.15
N GLY A 435 16.05 -8.44 -29.15
CA GLY A 435 15.57 -7.11 -28.73
C GLY A 435 16.46 -6.41 -27.70
N LYS A 436 16.00 -5.22 -27.30
CA LYS A 436 16.61 -4.47 -26.19
C LYS A 436 16.13 -5.09 -24.88
N GLY A 437 17.04 -5.41 -23.95
CA GLY A 437 16.68 -5.92 -22.62
C GLY A 437 15.77 -4.94 -21.84
N THR A 438 15.17 -5.41 -20.74
CA THR A 438 14.23 -4.63 -19.91
C THR A 438 14.89 -3.35 -19.39
N PHE A 439 16.13 -3.44 -18.92
CA PHE A 439 16.89 -2.28 -18.42
C PHE A 439 17.15 -1.23 -19.52
N LYS A 440 17.47 -1.64 -20.74
CA LYS A 440 17.70 -0.72 -21.86
C LYS A 440 16.41 -0.08 -22.38
N THR A 441 15.26 -0.71 -22.15
CA THR A 441 13.97 -0.22 -22.63
C THR A 441 13.32 0.73 -21.63
N PHE A 442 13.32 0.39 -20.34
CA PHE A 442 12.62 1.11 -19.30
C PHE A 442 13.54 1.78 -18.27
N GLY A 443 14.72 1.23 -18.01
CA GLY A 443 15.69 1.75 -17.06
C GLY A 443 16.78 2.65 -17.66
N CYS A 444 16.68 2.97 -18.95
CA CYS A 444 17.75 3.69 -19.67
C CYS A 444 17.95 5.14 -19.22
N GLU A 445 17.03 5.71 -18.47
CA GLU A 445 17.08 7.09 -17.97
C GLU A 445 17.50 7.15 -16.49
N ASP A 446 17.88 6.02 -15.90
CA ASP A 446 18.29 5.91 -14.49
C ASP A 446 19.70 5.29 -14.38
N ASP A 447 20.55 5.88 -13.54
CA ASP A 447 21.95 5.42 -13.35
C ASP A 447 22.02 3.96 -12.87
N GLN A 448 21.05 3.53 -12.07
CA GLN A 448 20.95 2.15 -11.56
C GLN A 448 20.16 1.23 -12.49
N GLY A 449 19.59 1.76 -13.58
CA GLY A 449 18.74 1.02 -14.50
C GLY A 449 17.31 0.76 -14.01
N TYR A 450 16.90 1.34 -12.87
CA TYR A 450 15.55 1.22 -12.32
C TYR A 450 15.19 2.40 -11.41
N LEU A 451 13.88 2.65 -11.25
CA LEU A 451 13.33 3.66 -10.33
C LEU A 451 13.31 3.16 -8.88
N HIS A 452 12.86 1.93 -8.71
CA HIS A 452 12.70 1.31 -7.40
C HIS A 452 12.92 -0.20 -7.49
N LYS A 453 13.57 -0.76 -6.47
CA LYS A 453 13.87 -2.20 -6.40
C LYS A 453 13.34 -2.77 -5.08
N TYR A 454 12.71 -3.94 -5.18
CA TYR A 454 12.37 -4.82 -4.06
C TYR A 454 12.65 -6.26 -4.48
N SER A 455 13.79 -6.77 -4.02
CA SER A 455 14.32 -8.05 -4.44
C SER A 455 13.64 -9.23 -3.74
N ILE A 456 13.95 -10.44 -4.18
CA ILE A 456 13.51 -11.65 -3.49
C ILE A 456 14.16 -11.77 -2.10
N ALA A 457 15.38 -11.26 -1.92
CA ALA A 457 16.07 -11.23 -0.63
C ALA A 457 15.32 -10.34 0.36
N ASP A 458 14.93 -9.10 -0.06
CA ASP A 458 14.11 -8.19 0.74
C ASP A 458 12.77 -8.83 1.12
N SER A 459 12.15 -9.56 0.19
CA SER A 459 10.87 -10.24 0.42
C SER A 459 10.96 -11.42 1.39
N ILE A 460 12.09 -12.14 1.40
CA ILE A 460 12.36 -13.20 2.37
C ILE A 460 12.61 -12.60 3.75
N GLU A 461 13.40 -11.53 3.83
CA GLU A 461 13.66 -10.80 5.06
C GLU A 461 12.37 -10.24 5.69
N ASP A 462 11.45 -9.74 4.85
CA ASP A 462 10.13 -9.29 5.28
C ASP A 462 9.17 -10.43 5.69
N GLY A 463 9.57 -11.68 5.49
CA GLY A 463 8.74 -12.85 5.76
C GLY A 463 7.53 -12.99 4.83
N THR A 464 7.53 -12.28 3.68
CA THR A 464 6.46 -12.35 2.69
C THR A 464 6.70 -13.39 1.60
N THR A 465 7.94 -13.85 1.47
CA THR A 465 8.35 -14.98 0.62
C THR A 465 9.10 -16.00 1.46
N LEU A 466 8.72 -17.25 1.35
CA LEU A 466 9.44 -18.32 2.03
C LEU A 466 10.66 -18.75 1.18
N PRO A 467 11.84 -18.93 1.78
CA PRO A 467 12.97 -19.51 1.08
C PRO A 467 12.65 -20.95 0.66
N LEU A 468 12.93 -21.27 -0.59
CA LEU A 468 12.80 -22.63 -1.08
C LEU A 468 14.07 -23.40 -0.77
N TYR A 469 13.95 -24.43 0.02
CA TYR A 469 15.00 -25.41 0.25
C TYR A 469 14.68 -26.63 -0.60
N TYR A 470 15.55 -26.99 -1.55
CA TYR A 470 15.43 -28.31 -2.18
C TYR A 470 16.51 -29.22 -1.67
N GLN A 471 16.08 -30.38 -1.33
CA GLN A 471 16.95 -31.54 -1.19
C GLN A 471 16.81 -32.32 -2.49
N LEU A 472 17.92 -32.46 -3.22
CA LEU A 472 17.94 -33.41 -4.32
C LEU A 472 17.60 -34.77 -3.70
N ALA A 473 16.48 -35.35 -4.11
CA ALA A 473 16.23 -36.75 -3.81
C ALA A 473 17.44 -37.52 -4.37
N PRO A 474 18.03 -38.46 -3.63
CA PRO A 474 19.08 -39.27 -4.15
C PRO A 474 18.51 -40.03 -5.36
N ASN A 475 18.77 -39.51 -6.54
CA ASN A 475 18.52 -40.23 -7.76
C ASN A 475 19.66 -41.23 -7.87
N GLU A 476 19.40 -42.47 -7.57
CA GLU A 476 20.22 -43.58 -8.04
C GLU A 476 20.08 -43.72 -9.56
N MET A 477 20.43 -42.68 -10.28
CA MET A 477 20.73 -42.80 -11.69
C MET A 477 22.14 -43.38 -11.77
N LEU A 478 22.21 -44.66 -11.84
CA LEU A 478 23.38 -45.42 -12.17
C LEU A 478 23.72 -45.23 -13.67
N VAL A 479 24.00 -44.00 -14.05
CA VAL A 479 24.87 -43.76 -15.21
C VAL A 479 26.25 -43.67 -14.59
N PRO A 480 27.18 -44.57 -14.95
CA PRO A 480 28.54 -44.49 -14.44
C PRO A 480 29.08 -43.08 -14.72
N HIS A 481 29.65 -42.44 -13.70
CA HIS A 481 30.22 -41.08 -13.81
C HIS A 481 31.18 -40.95 -15.00
N GLU A 482 31.96 -42.01 -15.25
CA GLU A 482 32.88 -42.12 -16.37
C GLU A 482 32.21 -42.08 -17.76
N THR A 483 30.97 -42.55 -17.88
CA THR A 483 30.21 -42.52 -19.13
C THR A 483 29.62 -41.14 -19.38
N LEU A 484 29.19 -40.47 -18.29
CA LEU A 484 28.66 -39.09 -18.34
C LEU A 484 29.78 -38.11 -18.68
N ASP A 485 30.94 -38.26 -18.05
CA ASP A 485 32.09 -37.40 -18.28
C ASP A 485 32.68 -37.62 -19.70
N ALA A 486 32.70 -38.85 -20.20
CA ALA A 486 33.18 -39.17 -21.55
C ALA A 486 32.21 -38.64 -22.63
N GLU A 487 30.89 -38.74 -22.46
CA GLU A 487 29.93 -38.18 -23.39
C GLU A 487 29.91 -36.65 -23.32
N PHE A 488 30.07 -36.07 -22.13
CA PHE A 488 30.14 -34.62 -21.94
C PHE A 488 31.39 -34.00 -22.58
N LEU A 489 32.56 -34.63 -22.39
CA LEU A 489 33.81 -34.19 -23.00
C LEU A 489 33.80 -34.39 -24.53
N SER A 490 33.23 -35.49 -25.04
CA SER A 490 33.12 -35.74 -26.47
C SER A 490 32.17 -34.76 -27.19
N LEU A 491 31.12 -34.31 -26.53
CA LEU A 491 30.20 -33.27 -27.03
C LEU A 491 30.87 -31.89 -27.03
N ALA A 492 31.59 -31.54 -25.98
CA ALA A 492 32.32 -30.28 -25.88
C ALA A 492 33.50 -30.19 -26.87
N GLU A 493 34.21 -31.29 -27.08
CA GLU A 493 35.30 -31.37 -28.06
C GLU A 493 34.80 -31.39 -29.52
N ALA A 494 33.66 -32.02 -29.81
CA ALA A 494 33.09 -32.11 -31.15
C ALA A 494 32.52 -30.79 -31.68
N GLU A 495 32.08 -29.89 -30.79
CA GLU A 495 31.43 -28.63 -31.19
C GLU A 495 32.32 -27.39 -30.98
N GLY A 496 33.52 -27.51 -30.40
CA GLY A 496 34.49 -26.41 -30.26
C GLY A 496 33.96 -25.23 -29.44
N VAL A 497 33.09 -25.51 -28.47
CA VAL A 497 32.33 -24.50 -27.75
C VAL A 497 33.18 -23.86 -26.66
N ALA A 498 33.49 -22.58 -26.86
CA ALA A 498 34.19 -21.74 -25.89
C ALA A 498 33.24 -20.86 -25.03
N ASP A 499 31.91 -20.96 -25.23
CA ASP A 499 30.93 -20.09 -24.62
C ASP A 499 29.94 -20.85 -23.69
N ILE A 500 29.84 -20.40 -22.45
CA ILE A 500 28.98 -20.99 -21.40
C ILE A 500 27.49 -20.98 -21.80
N GLU A 501 27.02 -20.01 -22.58
CA GLU A 501 25.64 -19.96 -23.06
C GLU A 501 25.32 -21.03 -24.10
N GLU A 502 26.29 -21.35 -24.96
CA GLU A 502 26.17 -22.39 -25.95
C GLU A 502 26.24 -23.77 -25.30
N LEU A 503 27.10 -23.93 -24.28
CA LEU A 503 27.16 -25.12 -23.42
C LEU A 503 25.84 -25.39 -22.71
N ASN A 504 25.17 -24.37 -22.17
CA ASN A 504 23.86 -24.49 -21.53
C ASN A 504 22.75 -24.89 -22.54
N LYS A 505 22.78 -24.39 -23.77
CA LYS A 505 21.84 -24.81 -24.82
C LYS A 505 22.05 -26.27 -25.24
N ILE A 506 23.30 -26.73 -25.24
CA ILE A 506 23.65 -28.14 -25.52
C ILE A 506 23.17 -29.01 -24.36
N LEU A 507 23.37 -28.58 -23.11
CA LEU A 507 22.85 -29.24 -21.90
C LEU A 507 21.33 -29.31 -21.91
N GLU A 508 20.61 -28.24 -22.26
CA GLU A 508 19.14 -28.22 -22.39
C GLU A 508 18.65 -29.20 -23.46
N ARG A 509 19.38 -29.37 -24.55
CA ARG A 509 19.07 -30.34 -25.61
C ARG A 509 19.38 -31.78 -25.20
N ALA A 510 20.48 -32.01 -24.51
CA ALA A 510 20.93 -33.34 -24.03
C ALA A 510 20.05 -33.84 -22.85
N VAL A 511 19.58 -32.93 -21.99
CA VAL A 511 18.63 -33.18 -20.87
C VAL A 511 17.19 -33.06 -21.35
N ASN A 512 16.89 -33.30 -22.60
CA ASN A 512 15.53 -33.29 -23.08
C ASN A 512 14.70 -34.36 -22.32
N LEU A 513 13.57 -33.95 -21.77
CA LEU A 513 12.66 -34.76 -20.94
C LEU A 513 12.36 -36.15 -21.58
N LYS A 514 12.38 -36.25 -22.91
CA LYS A 514 12.24 -37.50 -23.67
C LYS A 514 13.36 -38.50 -23.44
N ASN A 515 14.60 -38.04 -23.28
CA ASN A 515 15.74 -38.92 -23.00
C ASN A 515 15.79 -39.27 -21.50
N PHE A 516 15.31 -38.38 -20.66
CA PHE A 516 15.19 -38.58 -19.22
C PHE A 516 14.11 -39.60 -18.87
N LEU A 517 13.00 -39.66 -19.63
CA LEU A 517 11.92 -40.63 -19.45
C LEU A 517 12.19 -42.02 -20.03
N LYS A 518 13.27 -42.20 -20.82
CA LYS A 518 13.64 -43.51 -21.42
C LYS A 518 14.56 -44.38 -20.56
N GLY A 519 15.01 -43.87 -19.42
CA GLY A 519 15.82 -44.64 -18.47
C GLY A 519 15.00 -45.75 -17.78
N GLY A 520 15.24 -47.01 -18.12
CA GLY A 520 14.51 -48.17 -17.63
C GLY A 520 14.28 -48.30 -16.12
N PRO A 521 15.21 -47.91 -15.24
CA PRO A 521 15.02 -47.98 -13.77
C PRO A 521 13.98 -47.03 -13.19
N ARG A 522 13.55 -45.98 -13.93
CA ARG A 522 12.60 -44.98 -13.47
C ARG A 522 11.14 -45.36 -13.69
N ILE A 523 10.89 -46.37 -14.51
CA ILE A 523 9.52 -46.86 -14.81
C ILE A 523 9.07 -47.88 -13.76
N GLN A 524 9.98 -48.33 -12.88
CA GLN A 524 9.68 -49.30 -11.81
C GLN A 524 9.53 -48.68 -10.41
N GLN A 525 9.66 -47.37 -10.24
CA GLN A 525 9.34 -46.60 -9.05
C GLN A 525 8.12 -45.64 -9.31
#